data_ae4f4711818d369e2763127cde55fac7
#
_entry.id   ae4f4711818d369e2763127cde55fac7
#
_cell.length_a   1.000
_cell.length_b   1.000
_cell.length_c   1.000
_cell.angle_alpha   90.00
_cell.angle_beta   90.00
_cell.angle_gamma   90.00
#
_symmetry.space_group_name_H-M   'P 1'
#
loop_
_entity.id
_entity.type
_entity.pdbx_description
1 polymer ?
#
loop_
_entity_poly.entity_id
_entity_poly.type
_entity_poly.pdbx_seq_one_letter_code
_entity_poly.pdbx_strand_id
1 'polypeptide(L)'
;MPLFVPKDRKSLFRQFLAGMYDAVVITDPNGHIIEINPRAEEHFGYTQDEVIDRPISVYIPGLAPEIVQRIRRGLDQDRHMVLDANGLNKDGSKFACEVTVSMIDLMDPGDLVFTVRNTERRRRINNIFRAKSNAFQIAQCALFTCDGEGNIRDCNTAFCEMFGLEDEEEARKHVFVDFMNDDPLPENFRKALAGETTVTGIVAEGDEDQEEVEVVLAPNMHGHKNHGVVGSIRKVC
;
A
#
# COMPACT_ATOMS: atom_id res chain seq x y z
N MET A 1 -3.89 4.28 40.25
CA MET A 1 -4.66 3.54 39.25
C MET A 1 -5.11 2.24 39.89
N PRO A 2 -6.41 1.94 39.99
CA PRO A 2 -6.83 0.65 40.49
C PRO A 2 -6.45 -0.44 39.49
N LEU A 3 -5.68 -1.42 39.95
CA LEU A 3 -5.42 -2.66 39.23
C LEU A 3 -6.76 -3.39 39.05
N PHE A 4 -7.29 -3.38 37.84
CA PHE A 4 -8.47 -4.15 37.50
C PHE A 4 -8.06 -5.63 37.40
N VAL A 5 -8.44 -6.41 38.39
CA VAL A 5 -8.25 -7.86 38.37
C VAL A 5 -9.53 -8.49 37.79
N PRO A 6 -9.48 -9.16 36.62
CA PRO A 6 -10.64 -9.85 36.06
C PRO A 6 -11.12 -10.91 37.08
N LYS A 7 -12.42 -10.92 37.37
CA LYS A 7 -13.00 -11.84 38.35
C LYS A 7 -13.09 -13.29 37.88
N ASP A 8 -12.99 -13.54 36.55
CA ASP A 8 -13.04 -14.87 35.96
C ASP A 8 -12.33 -14.94 34.58
N ARG A 9 -12.05 -16.15 34.08
CA ARG A 9 -11.41 -16.38 32.80
C ARG A 9 -12.23 -15.83 31.63
N LYS A 10 -13.56 -15.88 31.70
CA LYS A 10 -14.46 -15.40 30.65
C LYS A 10 -14.39 -13.89 30.50
N SER A 11 -14.32 -13.16 31.60
CA SER A 11 -14.12 -11.70 31.60
C SER A 11 -12.77 -11.29 31.03
N LEU A 12 -11.71 -12.00 31.38
CA LEU A 12 -10.36 -11.76 30.81
C LEU A 12 -10.33 -11.99 29.29
N PHE A 13 -10.93 -13.09 28.85
CA PHE A 13 -11.01 -13.43 27.43
C PHE A 13 -11.76 -12.37 26.61
N ARG A 14 -12.94 -11.94 27.10
CA ARG A 14 -13.69 -10.86 26.44
C ARG A 14 -12.94 -9.54 26.41
N GLN A 15 -12.22 -9.18 27.45
CA GLN A 15 -11.36 -7.98 27.47
C GLN A 15 -10.21 -8.09 26.48
N PHE A 16 -9.60 -9.27 26.36
CA PHE A 16 -8.56 -9.52 25.36
C PHE A 16 -9.10 -9.35 23.94
N LEU A 17 -10.24 -9.97 23.62
CA LEU A 17 -10.90 -9.83 22.32
C LEU A 17 -11.29 -8.37 22.04
N ALA A 18 -11.81 -7.64 23.03
CA ALA A 18 -12.18 -6.24 22.87
C ALA A 18 -10.98 -5.31 22.61
N GLY A 19 -9.79 -5.69 23.08
CA GLY A 19 -8.54 -4.97 22.84
C GLY A 19 -7.91 -5.21 21.46
N MET A 20 -8.40 -6.18 20.69
CA MET A 20 -7.84 -6.49 19.35
C MET A 20 -8.24 -5.44 18.34
N TYR A 21 -7.28 -5.05 17.49
CA TYR A 21 -7.49 -4.05 16.44
C TYR A 21 -8.30 -4.60 15.25
N ASP A 22 -8.05 -5.86 14.90
CA ASP A 22 -8.73 -6.53 13.79
C ASP A 22 -10.08 -7.12 14.24
N ALA A 23 -11.00 -7.29 13.31
CA ALA A 23 -12.25 -7.99 13.56
C ALA A 23 -11.95 -9.49 13.80
N VAL A 24 -12.44 -10.02 14.91
CA VAL A 24 -12.26 -11.43 15.29
C VAL A 24 -13.60 -12.13 15.35
N VAL A 25 -13.68 -13.26 14.68
CA VAL A 25 -14.84 -14.14 14.68
C VAL A 25 -14.36 -15.54 15.07
N ILE A 26 -14.99 -16.15 16.05
CA ILE A 26 -14.70 -17.51 16.50
C ILE A 26 -15.87 -18.37 16.10
N THR A 27 -15.56 -19.54 15.53
CA THR A 27 -16.57 -20.51 15.10
C THR A 27 -16.31 -21.88 15.70
N ASP A 28 -17.34 -22.69 15.72
CA ASP A 28 -17.21 -24.12 15.91
C ASP A 28 -16.42 -24.76 14.75
N PRO A 29 -16.05 -26.05 14.85
CA PRO A 29 -15.35 -26.77 13.79
C PRO A 29 -16.10 -26.84 12.44
N ASN A 30 -17.40 -26.54 12.41
CA ASN A 30 -18.24 -26.54 11.20
C ASN A 30 -18.36 -25.14 10.57
N GLY A 31 -17.86 -24.10 11.25
CA GLY A 31 -17.89 -22.72 10.79
C GLY A 31 -19.11 -21.94 11.26
N HIS A 32 -19.87 -22.42 12.29
CA HIS A 32 -20.92 -21.62 12.91
C HIS A 32 -20.32 -20.70 13.97
N ILE A 33 -20.73 -19.43 13.97
CA ILE A 33 -20.20 -18.38 14.82
C ILE A 33 -20.61 -18.64 16.28
N ILE A 34 -19.64 -18.67 17.19
CA ILE A 34 -19.84 -18.83 18.64
C ILE A 34 -19.47 -17.58 19.45
N GLU A 35 -18.57 -16.75 18.95
CA GLU A 35 -18.18 -15.48 19.59
C GLU A 35 -17.65 -14.50 18.54
N ILE A 36 -17.87 -13.21 18.76
CA ILE A 36 -17.26 -12.14 17.96
C ILE A 36 -16.72 -11.05 18.89
N ASN A 37 -15.75 -10.27 18.43
CA ASN A 37 -15.32 -9.11 19.19
C ASN A 37 -16.08 -7.83 18.77
N PRO A 38 -16.07 -6.77 19.62
CA PRO A 38 -16.72 -5.50 19.30
C PRO A 38 -16.25 -4.91 17.96
N ARG A 39 -15.00 -5.18 17.57
CA ARG A 39 -14.47 -4.73 16.31
C ARG A 39 -15.14 -5.40 15.10
N ALA A 40 -15.54 -6.66 15.22
CA ALA A 40 -16.34 -7.34 14.20
C ALA A 40 -17.75 -6.74 14.08
N GLU A 41 -18.38 -6.39 15.21
CA GLU A 41 -19.69 -5.71 15.19
C GLU A 41 -19.61 -4.37 14.47
N GLU A 42 -18.62 -3.52 14.82
CA GLU A 42 -18.39 -2.23 14.18
C GLU A 42 -18.10 -2.38 12.68
N HIS A 43 -17.32 -3.39 12.33
CA HIS A 43 -16.81 -3.56 10.98
C HIS A 43 -17.86 -4.10 10.02
N PHE A 44 -18.63 -5.10 10.44
CA PHE A 44 -19.64 -5.76 9.61
C PHE A 44 -21.06 -5.21 9.79
N GLY A 45 -21.30 -4.45 10.87
CA GLY A 45 -22.58 -3.83 11.17
C GLY A 45 -23.63 -4.78 11.76
N TYR A 46 -23.25 -5.99 12.20
CA TYR A 46 -24.11 -6.93 12.89
C TYR A 46 -23.75 -6.96 14.37
N THR A 47 -24.74 -7.08 15.25
CA THR A 47 -24.53 -7.40 16.66
C THR A 47 -24.24 -8.86 16.86
N GLN A 48 -23.61 -9.22 17.98
CA GLN A 48 -23.33 -10.62 18.32
C GLN A 48 -24.59 -11.49 18.31
N ASP A 49 -25.68 -11.01 18.89
CA ASP A 49 -26.94 -11.76 18.96
C ASP A 49 -27.57 -12.07 17.60
N GLU A 50 -27.25 -11.28 16.57
CA GLU A 50 -27.75 -11.47 15.20
C GLU A 50 -26.99 -12.55 14.45
N VAL A 51 -25.79 -12.91 14.89
CA VAL A 51 -24.88 -13.77 14.11
C VAL A 51 -24.49 -15.07 14.80
N ILE A 52 -24.70 -15.21 16.10
CA ILE A 52 -24.48 -16.48 16.81
C ILE A 52 -25.25 -17.61 16.11
N ASP A 53 -24.64 -18.77 16.03
CA ASP A 53 -25.12 -19.98 15.33
C ASP A 53 -25.28 -19.83 13.80
N ARG A 54 -24.94 -18.66 13.23
CA ARG A 54 -24.92 -18.48 11.77
C ARG A 54 -23.57 -18.89 11.18
N PRO A 55 -23.53 -19.35 9.94
CA PRO A 55 -22.27 -19.70 9.29
C PRO A 55 -21.40 -18.46 9.06
N ILE A 56 -20.08 -18.60 9.12
CA ILE A 56 -19.10 -17.53 8.85
C ILE A 56 -19.30 -16.89 7.47
N SER A 57 -19.93 -17.58 6.54
CA SER A 57 -20.26 -17.07 5.21
C SER A 57 -21.21 -15.86 5.23
N VAL A 58 -21.85 -15.55 6.36
CA VAL A 58 -22.60 -14.30 6.54
C VAL A 58 -21.68 -13.07 6.44
N TYR A 59 -20.45 -13.20 6.91
CA TYR A 59 -19.42 -12.17 6.85
C TYR A 59 -18.53 -12.29 5.61
N ILE A 60 -18.22 -13.53 5.23
CA ILE A 60 -17.30 -13.81 4.14
C ILE A 60 -17.95 -14.87 3.24
N PRO A 61 -18.72 -14.46 2.22
CA PRO A 61 -19.51 -15.37 1.38
C PRO A 61 -18.69 -16.47 0.70
N GLY A 62 -17.39 -16.26 0.51
CA GLY A 62 -16.47 -17.27 -0.03
C GLY A 62 -16.14 -18.41 0.92
N LEU A 63 -16.46 -18.29 2.22
CA LEU A 63 -16.23 -19.32 3.23
C LEU A 63 -17.50 -20.19 3.42
N ALA A 64 -17.92 -20.87 2.35
CA ALA A 64 -18.96 -21.89 2.43
C ALA A 64 -18.48 -23.06 3.32
N PRO A 65 -19.42 -23.88 3.90
CA PRO A 65 -19.07 -24.96 4.83
C PRO A 65 -18.00 -25.92 4.29
N GLU A 66 -18.04 -26.24 3.00
CA GLU A 66 -17.07 -27.13 2.35
C GLU A 66 -15.67 -26.53 2.32
N ILE A 67 -15.57 -25.20 2.16
CA ILE A 67 -14.31 -24.47 2.18
C ILE A 67 -13.76 -24.43 3.60
N VAL A 68 -14.60 -24.16 4.62
CA VAL A 68 -14.21 -24.19 6.04
C VAL A 68 -13.64 -25.56 6.42
N GLN A 69 -14.30 -26.65 6.01
CA GLN A 69 -13.80 -28.02 6.25
C GLN A 69 -12.45 -28.31 5.54
N ARG A 70 -12.23 -27.73 4.37
CA ARG A 70 -10.96 -27.85 3.66
C ARG A 70 -9.84 -27.05 4.36
N ILE A 71 -10.14 -25.85 4.81
CA ILE A 71 -9.23 -25.01 5.60
C ILE A 71 -8.83 -25.75 6.88
N ARG A 72 -9.81 -26.28 7.63
CA ARG A 72 -9.57 -27.02 8.87
C ARG A 72 -8.60 -28.20 8.67
N ARG A 73 -8.79 -29.00 7.61
CA ARG A 73 -7.87 -30.10 7.28
C ARG A 73 -6.45 -29.61 6.94
N GLY A 74 -6.33 -28.42 6.34
CA GLY A 74 -5.02 -27.81 6.08
C GLY A 74 -4.32 -27.32 7.36
N LEU A 75 -5.09 -26.84 8.35
CA LEU A 75 -4.57 -26.38 9.63
C LEU A 75 -4.02 -27.51 10.54
N ASP A 76 -4.34 -28.78 10.26
CA ASP A 76 -3.70 -29.92 10.94
C ASP A 76 -2.18 -29.99 10.67
N GLN A 77 -1.71 -29.40 9.57
CA GLN A 77 -0.30 -29.34 9.17
C GLN A 77 0.35 -27.96 9.43
N ASP A 78 -0.43 -26.88 9.32
CA ASP A 78 -0.01 -25.49 9.46
C ASP A 78 -0.68 -24.82 10.65
N ARG A 79 0.05 -23.96 11.37
CA ARG A 79 -0.49 -23.24 12.54
C ARG A 79 -1.53 -22.19 12.19
N HIS A 80 -1.49 -21.66 10.98
CA HIS A 80 -2.43 -20.66 10.48
C HIS A 80 -2.44 -20.64 8.96
N MET A 81 -3.52 -20.18 8.39
CA MET A 81 -3.71 -20.01 6.96
C MET A 81 -4.15 -18.57 6.68
N VAL A 82 -3.59 -17.94 5.65
CA VAL A 82 -3.94 -16.57 5.25
C VAL A 82 -4.59 -16.61 3.87
N LEU A 83 -5.71 -15.91 3.72
CA LEU A 83 -6.51 -15.88 2.49
C LEU A 83 -6.86 -14.43 2.15
N ASP A 84 -6.84 -14.10 0.87
CA ASP A 84 -7.51 -12.91 0.34
C ASP A 84 -8.99 -13.22 0.09
N ALA A 85 -9.88 -12.38 0.61
CA ALA A 85 -11.32 -12.58 0.51
C ALA A 85 -12.07 -11.25 0.29
N ASN A 86 -13.39 -11.38 0.08
CA ASN A 86 -14.29 -10.24 0.12
C ASN A 86 -15.24 -10.40 1.31
N GLY A 87 -15.22 -9.41 2.21
CA GLY A 87 -16.17 -9.28 3.29
C GLY A 87 -17.50 -8.68 2.79
N LEU A 88 -18.57 -8.96 3.50
CA LEU A 88 -19.92 -8.47 3.22
C LEU A 88 -20.47 -7.82 4.49
N ASN A 89 -20.78 -6.53 4.43
CA ASN A 89 -21.43 -5.80 5.50
C ASN A 89 -22.94 -6.05 5.52
N LYS A 90 -23.60 -5.76 6.63
CA LYS A 90 -25.05 -5.88 6.82
C LYS A 90 -25.86 -5.05 5.81
N ASP A 91 -25.33 -3.93 5.37
CA ASP A 91 -25.93 -3.05 4.35
C ASP A 91 -25.77 -3.57 2.91
N GLY A 92 -25.11 -4.71 2.73
CA GLY A 92 -24.84 -5.33 1.43
C GLY A 92 -23.58 -4.81 0.73
N SER A 93 -22.86 -3.84 1.30
CA SER A 93 -21.59 -3.38 0.76
C SER A 93 -20.49 -4.43 0.92
N LYS A 94 -19.62 -4.54 -0.09
CA LYS A 94 -18.50 -5.48 -0.10
C LYS A 94 -17.18 -4.72 0.06
N PHE A 95 -16.23 -5.34 0.75
CA PHE A 95 -14.89 -4.79 0.91
C PHE A 95 -13.83 -5.88 0.77
N ALA A 96 -12.65 -5.50 0.29
CA ALA A 96 -11.52 -6.43 0.22
C ALA A 96 -10.92 -6.63 1.61
N CYS A 97 -10.69 -7.88 2.00
CA CYS A 97 -10.09 -8.23 3.27
C CYS A 97 -9.07 -9.35 3.14
N GLU A 98 -8.14 -9.36 4.09
CA GLU A 98 -7.26 -10.47 4.39
C GLU A 98 -7.83 -11.20 5.60
N VAL A 99 -7.95 -12.51 5.50
CA VAL A 99 -8.48 -13.38 6.55
C VAL A 99 -7.40 -14.33 6.98
N THR A 100 -7.02 -14.25 8.25
CA THR A 100 -6.16 -15.26 8.87
C THR A 100 -7.03 -16.23 9.64
N VAL A 101 -6.84 -17.52 9.40
CA VAL A 101 -7.56 -18.60 10.10
C VAL A 101 -6.56 -19.42 10.88
N SER A 102 -6.88 -19.69 12.14
CA SER A 102 -6.12 -20.57 13.01
C SER A 102 -7.06 -21.47 13.81
N MET A 103 -6.59 -22.63 14.22
CA MET A 103 -7.32 -23.53 15.08
C MET A 103 -6.94 -23.27 16.54
N ILE A 104 -7.93 -23.31 17.42
CA ILE A 104 -7.77 -23.09 18.85
C ILE A 104 -8.72 -24.03 19.61
N ASP A 105 -8.25 -24.53 20.75
CA ASP A 105 -9.07 -25.29 21.68
C ASP A 105 -9.59 -24.35 22.77
N LEU A 106 -10.68 -23.64 22.48
CA LEU A 106 -11.19 -22.59 23.37
C LEU A 106 -12.44 -23.06 24.13
N MET A 107 -13.50 -23.39 23.42
CA MET A 107 -14.75 -23.93 23.94
C MET A 107 -14.78 -25.44 23.70
N ASP A 108 -14.54 -25.84 22.45
CA ASP A 108 -14.44 -27.21 22.00
C ASP A 108 -13.13 -27.45 21.24
N PRO A 109 -12.62 -28.68 21.22
CA PRO A 109 -11.46 -29.03 20.42
C PRO A 109 -11.70 -28.76 18.94
N GLY A 110 -10.83 -27.94 18.33
CA GLY A 110 -10.84 -27.62 16.91
C GLY A 110 -11.72 -26.43 16.52
N ASP A 111 -12.05 -25.54 17.49
CA ASP A 111 -12.65 -24.24 17.17
C ASP A 111 -11.74 -23.43 16.25
N LEU A 112 -12.34 -22.62 15.38
CA LEU A 112 -11.61 -21.81 14.42
C LEU A 112 -11.69 -20.33 14.78
N VAL A 113 -10.54 -19.65 14.75
CA VAL A 113 -10.46 -18.19 14.90
C VAL A 113 -10.18 -17.57 13.55
N PHE A 114 -11.08 -16.72 13.11
CA PHE A 114 -10.94 -15.89 11.93
C PHE A 114 -10.60 -14.47 12.35
N THR A 115 -9.43 -13.99 11.94
CA THR A 115 -9.06 -12.58 12.08
C THR A 115 -9.23 -11.92 10.73
N VAL A 116 -10.09 -10.91 10.65
CA VAL A 116 -10.45 -10.23 9.40
C VAL A 116 -9.89 -8.81 9.42
N ARG A 117 -9.01 -8.52 8.47
CA ARG A 117 -8.39 -7.21 8.26
C ARG A 117 -8.89 -6.58 6.96
N ASN A 118 -9.48 -5.40 7.05
CA ASN A 118 -9.83 -4.63 5.86
C ASN A 118 -8.56 -4.14 5.15
N THR A 119 -8.42 -4.49 3.88
CA THR A 119 -7.27 -4.12 3.04
C THR A 119 -7.59 -3.05 2.00
N GLU A 120 -8.80 -2.53 1.95
CA GLU A 120 -9.22 -1.56 0.92
C GLU A 120 -8.36 -0.30 0.88
N ARG A 121 -8.10 0.30 2.06
CA ARG A 121 -7.26 1.49 2.13
C ARG A 121 -5.87 1.23 1.57
N ARG A 122 -5.27 0.09 1.92
CA ARG A 122 -3.94 -0.32 1.43
C ARG A 122 -3.97 -0.60 -0.07
N ARG A 123 -4.99 -1.32 -0.56
CA ARG A 123 -5.18 -1.61 -1.99
C ARG A 123 -5.41 -0.32 -2.77
N ARG A 124 -6.25 0.61 -2.26
CA ARG A 124 -6.49 1.90 -2.90
C ARG A 124 -5.22 2.73 -3.02
N ILE A 125 -4.42 2.81 -1.96
CA ILE A 125 -3.12 3.52 -1.98
C ILE A 125 -2.19 2.88 -3.01
N ASN A 126 -2.06 1.55 -3.00
CA ASN A 126 -1.21 0.83 -3.94
C ASN A 126 -1.68 1.01 -5.40
N ASN A 127 -2.99 1.00 -5.67
CA ASN A 127 -3.52 1.22 -7.01
C ASN A 127 -3.24 2.65 -7.50
N ILE A 128 -3.41 3.66 -6.64
CA ILE A 128 -3.07 5.05 -6.97
C ILE A 128 -1.56 5.18 -7.23
N PHE A 129 -0.74 4.55 -6.41
CA PHE A 129 0.71 4.56 -6.60
C PHE A 129 1.10 3.90 -7.93
N ARG A 130 0.58 2.71 -8.23
CA ARG A 130 0.81 2.02 -9.52
C ARG A 130 0.36 2.86 -10.72
N ALA A 131 -0.81 3.49 -10.64
CA ALA A 131 -1.30 4.35 -11.72
C ALA A 131 -0.39 5.56 -11.94
N LYS A 132 0.09 6.20 -10.86
CA LYS A 132 1.05 7.31 -10.95
C LYS A 132 2.40 6.85 -11.50
N SER A 133 2.92 5.70 -11.05
CA SER A 133 4.16 5.13 -11.56
C SER A 133 4.06 4.80 -13.05
N ASN A 134 2.95 4.20 -13.49
CA ASN A 134 2.73 3.93 -14.91
C ASN A 134 2.66 5.22 -15.73
N ALA A 135 1.93 6.25 -15.25
CA ALA A 135 1.84 7.53 -15.93
C ALA A 135 3.22 8.22 -16.04
N PHE A 136 4.04 8.10 -15.01
CA PHE A 136 5.43 8.59 -15.03
C PHE A 136 6.26 7.87 -16.10
N GLN A 137 6.16 6.53 -16.18
CA GLN A 137 6.96 5.73 -17.11
C GLN A 137 6.55 5.93 -18.58
N ILE A 138 5.26 6.13 -18.89
CA ILE A 138 4.77 6.31 -20.27
C ILE A 138 4.78 7.75 -20.76
N ALA A 139 5.19 8.72 -19.92
CA ALA A 139 5.30 10.11 -20.33
C ALA A 139 6.33 10.26 -21.46
N GLN A 140 5.98 11.05 -22.50
CA GLN A 140 6.85 11.27 -23.66
C GLN A 140 7.99 12.25 -23.38
N CYS A 141 7.89 13.08 -22.33
CA CYS A 141 8.97 13.93 -21.86
C CYS A 141 9.87 13.15 -20.88
N ALA A 142 11.16 13.43 -20.91
CA ALA A 142 12.09 12.87 -19.94
C ALA A 142 11.77 13.43 -18.54
N LEU A 143 11.46 12.54 -17.60
CA LEU A 143 11.14 12.89 -16.21
C LEU A 143 12.16 12.25 -15.29
N PHE A 144 12.58 12.99 -14.26
CA PHE A 144 13.51 12.49 -13.26
C PHE A 144 13.29 13.11 -11.89
N THR A 145 13.80 12.45 -10.87
CA THR A 145 13.95 12.99 -9.53
C THR A 145 15.38 12.83 -9.07
N CYS A 146 15.87 13.79 -8.32
CA CYS A 146 17.19 13.71 -7.70
C CYS A 146 17.14 14.22 -6.25
N ASP A 147 18.15 13.85 -5.47
CA ASP A 147 18.31 14.35 -4.11
C ASP A 147 18.92 15.77 -4.08
N GLY A 148 19.22 16.28 -2.86
CA GLY A 148 19.80 17.61 -2.69
C GLY A 148 21.24 17.76 -3.20
N GLU A 149 21.91 16.64 -3.48
CA GLU A 149 23.27 16.60 -4.05
C GLU A 149 23.24 16.42 -5.57
N GLY A 150 22.04 16.21 -6.16
CA GLY A 150 21.83 16.01 -7.59
C GLY A 150 21.92 14.55 -8.04
N ASN A 151 22.09 13.57 -7.14
CA ASN A 151 22.12 12.16 -7.53
C ASN A 151 20.72 11.73 -8.01
N ILE A 152 20.63 11.13 -9.19
CA ILE A 152 19.38 10.61 -9.74
C ILE A 152 18.82 9.53 -8.82
N ARG A 153 17.55 9.67 -8.46
CA ARG A 153 16.82 8.73 -7.60
C ARG A 153 15.81 7.91 -8.37
N ASP A 154 15.17 8.54 -9.36
CA ASP A 154 14.12 7.92 -10.18
C ASP A 154 14.08 8.61 -11.55
N CYS A 155 13.83 7.85 -12.62
CA CYS A 155 13.64 8.42 -13.95
C CYS A 155 12.70 7.54 -14.77
N ASN A 156 12.12 8.11 -15.82
CA ASN A 156 11.25 7.37 -16.74
C ASN A 156 12.02 6.87 -17.97
N THR A 157 11.36 6.02 -18.75
CA THR A 157 11.93 5.45 -19.99
C THR A 157 12.41 6.53 -20.94
N ALA A 158 11.63 7.63 -21.12
CA ALA A 158 12.01 8.73 -21.99
C ALA A 158 13.30 9.44 -21.55
N PHE A 159 13.60 9.49 -20.27
CA PHE A 159 14.88 10.00 -19.75
C PHE A 159 16.03 9.07 -20.16
N CYS A 160 15.87 7.76 -19.96
CA CYS A 160 16.90 6.80 -20.33
C CYS A 160 17.16 6.84 -21.86
N GLU A 161 16.11 6.88 -22.67
CA GLU A 161 16.22 7.00 -24.14
C GLU A 161 16.92 8.30 -24.57
N MET A 162 16.60 9.44 -23.92
CA MET A 162 17.17 10.73 -24.24
C MET A 162 18.69 10.79 -24.01
N PHE A 163 19.17 10.11 -22.95
CA PHE A 163 20.57 10.11 -22.55
C PHE A 163 21.33 8.82 -22.89
N GLY A 164 20.72 7.90 -23.64
CA GLY A 164 21.35 6.67 -24.10
C GLY A 164 21.70 5.69 -22.97
N LEU A 165 20.92 5.68 -21.90
CA LEU A 165 21.09 4.80 -20.74
C LEU A 165 20.32 3.49 -20.94
N GLU A 166 20.87 2.38 -20.45
CA GLU A 166 20.22 1.06 -20.55
C GLU A 166 18.94 1.00 -19.73
N ASP A 167 18.98 1.53 -18.50
CA ASP A 167 17.86 1.50 -17.57
C ASP A 167 17.98 2.56 -16.45
N GLU A 168 17.00 2.56 -15.54
CA GLU A 168 16.96 3.43 -14.35
C GLU A 168 18.11 3.13 -13.37
N GLU A 169 18.58 1.89 -13.27
CA GLU A 169 19.69 1.52 -12.38
C GLU A 169 21.01 2.13 -12.85
N GLU A 170 21.18 2.22 -14.15
CA GLU A 170 22.32 2.95 -14.72
C GLU A 170 22.20 4.44 -14.44
N ALA A 171 21.03 5.06 -14.64
CA ALA A 171 20.79 6.47 -14.37
C ALA A 171 21.13 6.86 -12.92
N ARG A 172 20.83 5.99 -11.96
CA ARG A 172 21.13 6.21 -10.53
C ARG A 172 22.61 6.28 -10.18
N LYS A 173 23.50 5.90 -11.07
CA LYS A 173 24.96 6.00 -10.89
C LYS A 173 25.48 7.38 -11.24
N HIS A 174 24.65 8.24 -11.81
CA HIS A 174 24.99 9.56 -12.31
C HIS A 174 24.42 10.69 -11.45
N VAL A 175 25.03 11.84 -11.57
CA VAL A 175 24.54 13.10 -11.00
C VAL A 175 23.87 13.89 -12.12
N PHE A 176 22.78 14.58 -11.82
CA PHE A 176 22.00 15.32 -12.84
C PHE A 176 22.87 16.27 -13.69
N VAL A 177 23.86 16.93 -13.07
CA VAL A 177 24.75 17.85 -13.78
C VAL A 177 25.67 17.18 -14.80
N ASP A 178 25.87 15.85 -14.73
CA ASP A 178 26.68 15.11 -15.69
C ASP A 178 25.99 15.03 -17.06
N PHE A 179 24.66 15.14 -17.07
CA PHE A 179 23.85 15.09 -18.31
C PHE A 179 23.67 16.47 -18.93
N MET A 180 23.92 17.53 -18.21
CA MET A 180 23.67 18.91 -18.65
C MET A 180 24.69 19.86 -18.05
N ASN A 181 25.76 20.10 -18.79
CA ASN A 181 26.89 20.96 -18.37
C ASN A 181 26.65 22.45 -18.60
N ASP A 182 25.48 22.87 -19.10
CA ASP A 182 25.25 24.25 -19.52
C ASP A 182 24.84 25.17 -18.36
N ASP A 183 25.49 26.36 -18.27
CA ASP A 183 24.98 27.49 -17.51
C ASP A 183 23.63 27.92 -18.11
N PRO A 184 22.50 28.00 -17.35
CA PRO A 184 22.38 28.33 -15.92
C PRO A 184 21.85 27.18 -15.03
N LEU A 185 21.97 25.93 -15.43
CA LEU A 185 21.33 24.80 -14.71
C LEU A 185 21.79 24.62 -13.25
N PRO A 186 23.07 24.76 -12.88
CA PRO A 186 23.47 24.64 -11.48
C PRO A 186 22.84 25.71 -10.57
N GLU A 187 22.58 26.90 -11.11
CA GLU A 187 21.87 27.96 -10.38
C GLU A 187 20.39 27.65 -10.24
N ASN A 188 19.77 27.17 -11.31
CA ASN A 188 18.35 26.79 -11.32
C ASN A 188 18.08 25.57 -10.41
N PHE A 189 19.01 24.64 -10.35
CA PHE A 189 18.97 23.54 -9.40
C PHE A 189 18.99 24.04 -7.95
N ARG A 190 19.87 25.00 -7.62
CA ARG A 190 19.90 25.62 -6.29
C ARG A 190 18.61 26.37 -5.96
N LYS A 191 18.02 27.08 -6.93
CA LYS A 191 16.71 27.74 -6.77
C LYS A 191 15.60 26.72 -6.51
N ALA A 192 15.59 25.61 -7.24
CA ALA A 192 14.62 24.52 -7.01
C ALA A 192 14.80 23.91 -5.61
N LEU A 193 16.02 23.70 -5.14
CA LEU A 193 16.27 23.27 -3.75
C LEU A 193 15.80 24.30 -2.71
N ALA A 194 15.84 25.58 -3.04
CA ALA A 194 15.34 26.66 -2.18
C ALA A 194 13.80 26.79 -2.19
N GLY A 195 13.10 26.04 -3.05
CA GLY A 195 11.64 25.99 -3.11
C GLY A 195 11.02 26.70 -4.33
N GLU A 196 11.84 27.15 -5.29
CA GLU A 196 11.39 27.85 -6.49
C GLU A 196 11.26 26.87 -7.67
N THR A 197 10.26 27.04 -8.52
CA THR A 197 10.20 26.34 -9.80
C THR A 197 10.87 27.15 -10.87
N THR A 198 11.82 26.56 -11.60
CA THR A 198 12.56 27.22 -12.69
C THR A 198 12.23 26.57 -14.03
N VAL A 199 12.22 27.38 -15.08
CA VAL A 199 12.04 26.94 -16.46
C VAL A 199 13.18 27.55 -17.28
N THR A 200 13.89 26.73 -18.05
CA THR A 200 15.05 27.14 -18.82
C THR A 200 15.04 26.48 -20.18
N GLY A 201 15.16 27.25 -21.23
CA GLY A 201 15.47 26.76 -22.59
C GLY A 201 16.98 26.57 -22.72
N ILE A 202 17.41 25.44 -23.23
CA ILE A 202 18.82 25.11 -23.50
C ILE A 202 18.90 24.59 -24.91
N VAL A 203 19.96 24.96 -25.61
CA VAL A 203 20.29 24.39 -26.91
C VAL A 203 21.25 23.22 -26.64
N ALA A 204 20.75 22.00 -26.81
CA ALA A 204 21.60 20.81 -26.72
C ALA A 204 22.39 20.68 -28.04
N GLU A 205 23.73 20.65 -27.94
CA GLU A 205 24.60 20.36 -29.08
C GLU A 205 24.50 18.87 -29.40
N GLY A 206 23.74 18.51 -30.46
CA GLY A 206 23.75 17.18 -31.06
C GLY A 206 24.72 17.15 -32.28
N ASP A 207 25.14 15.94 -32.67
CA ASP A 207 26.16 15.74 -33.74
C ASP A 207 25.79 16.30 -35.11
N GLU A 208 24.50 16.56 -35.43
CA GLU A 208 24.06 17.09 -36.74
C GLU A 208 22.99 18.19 -36.69
N ASP A 209 22.25 18.36 -35.54
CA ASP A 209 21.21 19.38 -35.40
C ASP A 209 21.22 19.99 -34.00
N GLN A 210 21.12 21.32 -33.93
CA GLN A 210 20.88 22.01 -32.65
C GLN A 210 19.45 21.76 -32.18
N GLU A 211 19.26 20.93 -31.17
CA GLU A 211 17.94 20.70 -30.59
C GLU A 211 17.72 21.61 -29.38
N GLU A 212 16.67 22.42 -29.44
CA GLU A 212 16.25 23.24 -28.30
C GLU A 212 15.46 22.37 -27.34
N VAL A 213 15.88 22.28 -26.09
CA VAL A 213 15.17 21.55 -25.02
C VAL A 213 14.75 22.53 -23.93
N GLU A 214 13.56 22.34 -23.42
CA GLU A 214 13.07 23.04 -22.24
C GLU A 214 13.27 22.15 -21.01
N VAL A 215 13.94 22.68 -20.01
CA VAL A 215 14.16 22.02 -18.71
C VAL A 215 13.35 22.73 -17.65
N VAL A 216 12.51 22.00 -16.95
CA VAL A 216 11.77 22.50 -15.78
C VAL A 216 12.29 21.78 -14.54
N LEU A 217 12.71 22.55 -13.54
CA LEU A 217 13.12 22.04 -12.24
C LEU A 217 12.19 22.59 -11.16
N ALA A 218 11.67 21.70 -10.33
CA ALA A 218 10.76 22.03 -9.22
C ALA A 218 11.21 21.34 -7.93
N PRO A 219 10.91 21.91 -6.75
CA PRO A 219 11.24 21.31 -5.47
C PRO A 219 10.46 20.00 -5.26
N ASN A 220 11.13 18.95 -4.79
CA ASN A 220 10.50 17.70 -4.38
C ASN A 220 10.05 17.79 -2.92
N MET A 221 8.86 18.35 -2.68
CA MET A 221 8.35 18.63 -1.35
C MET A 221 7.57 17.45 -0.76
N HIS A 222 7.89 17.09 0.48
CA HIS A 222 7.04 16.23 1.30
C HIS A 222 6.71 16.95 2.62
N GLY A 223 5.46 17.39 2.76
CA GLY A 223 5.08 18.32 3.83
C GLY A 223 5.84 19.64 3.71
N HIS A 224 6.59 20.00 4.76
CA HIS A 224 7.41 21.23 4.78
C HIS A 224 8.89 20.98 4.47
N LYS A 225 9.28 19.73 4.18
CA LYS A 225 10.67 19.35 3.93
C LYS A 225 10.90 19.13 2.45
N ASN A 226 11.98 19.76 1.92
CA ASN A 226 12.45 19.49 0.57
C ASN A 226 13.36 18.26 0.58
N HIS A 227 13.09 17.30 -0.31
CA HIS A 227 13.81 16.04 -0.46
C HIS A 227 14.68 15.98 -1.71
N GLY A 228 14.79 17.08 -2.44
CA GLY A 228 15.55 17.20 -3.68
C GLY A 228 14.76 17.93 -4.75
N VAL A 229 14.96 17.56 -6.01
CA VAL A 229 14.38 18.21 -7.17
C VAL A 229 13.64 17.19 -8.03
N VAL A 230 12.51 17.59 -8.59
CA VAL A 230 11.81 16.90 -9.69
C VAL A 230 12.08 17.69 -10.95
N GLY A 231 12.49 17.01 -12.02
CA GLY A 231 12.78 17.65 -13.30
C GLY A 231 12.00 17.03 -14.46
N SER A 232 11.73 17.87 -15.46
CA SER A 232 11.29 17.40 -16.77
C SER A 232 12.09 18.06 -17.87
N ILE A 233 12.37 17.29 -18.92
CA ILE A 233 13.10 17.75 -20.10
C ILE A 233 12.26 17.37 -21.32
N ARG A 234 11.98 18.34 -22.16
CA ARG A 234 11.23 18.13 -23.42
C ARG A 234 11.89 18.85 -24.59
N LYS A 235 11.86 18.26 -25.77
CA LYS A 235 12.25 18.92 -27.01
C LYS A 235 11.22 20.00 -27.33
N VAL A 236 11.71 21.18 -27.70
CA VAL A 236 10.89 22.29 -28.22
C VAL A 236 10.80 22.08 -29.73
N CYS A 237 9.56 21.81 -30.24
CA CYS A 237 9.30 21.63 -31.67
C CYS A 237 9.17 22.97 -32.37
#